data_62c1f2ca2655c2db8686095a6c9ad024
#
_entry.id   62c1f2ca2655c2db8686095a6c9ad024
#
_cell.length_a   1.000
_cell.length_b   1.000
_cell.length_c   1.000
_cell.angle_alpha   90.00
_cell.angle_beta   90.00
_cell.angle_gamma   90.00
#
_symmetry.space_group_name_H-M   'P 1'
#
loop_
_entity.id
_entity.type
_entity.pdbx_description
1 polymer ?
#
loop_
_entity_poly.entity_id
_entity_poly.type
_entity_poly.pdbx_seq_one_letter_code
_entity_poly.pdbx_strand_id
1 'polypeptide(L)'
;RQLFILIYVLLNPADGYSTSRWIDLGFFQFQPSEIIRLILPLSLIAYLYRKDSAPKLTDWFFTTLAALICSYLVFMQPDLGTSIIVLTSGLIPIYLAGLPYRIIAAYLGLVAMASPYVWSNLLDYQKQRVLTLLDPNADPLGTGWNIAQSQTAIGSGGLFGKGYLKGTQSQLNFIPESHSDFIFSVIGEEFGLVGIACLFVVYG
;
A
#
# COMPACT_ATOMS: atom_id res chain seq x y z
N ARG A 1 10.05 -19.12 -4.80
CA ARG A 1 8.68 -19.66 -4.74
C ARG A 1 7.63 -18.54 -4.85
N GLN A 2 7.81 -17.42 -4.15
CA GLN A 2 6.85 -16.28 -4.17
C GLN A 2 6.68 -15.67 -5.55
N LEU A 3 7.76 -15.47 -6.30
CA LEU A 3 7.72 -14.95 -7.67
C LEU A 3 6.88 -15.81 -8.61
N PHE A 4 6.91 -17.14 -8.43
CA PHE A 4 6.09 -18.05 -9.25
C PHE A 4 4.60 -17.83 -9.04
N ILE A 5 4.15 -17.56 -7.82
CA ILE A 5 2.74 -17.30 -7.52
C ILE A 5 2.29 -15.99 -8.18
N LEU A 6 3.11 -14.93 -8.11
CA LEU A 6 2.81 -13.66 -8.79
C LEU A 6 2.74 -13.81 -10.32
N ILE A 7 3.70 -14.54 -10.89
CA ILE A 7 3.72 -14.81 -12.34
C ILE A 7 2.51 -15.67 -12.73
N TYR A 8 2.17 -16.68 -11.93
CA TYR A 8 0.99 -17.51 -12.18
C TYR A 8 -0.30 -16.69 -12.25
N VAL A 9 -0.52 -15.78 -11.30
CA VAL A 9 -1.72 -14.90 -11.28
C VAL A 9 -1.72 -13.92 -12.45
N LEU A 10 -0.55 -13.39 -12.81
CA LEU A 10 -0.43 -12.50 -13.97
C LEU A 10 -0.82 -13.21 -15.28
N LEU A 11 -0.47 -14.51 -15.42
CA LEU A 11 -0.74 -15.30 -16.61
C LEU A 11 -2.15 -15.91 -16.64
N ASN A 12 -2.80 -16.07 -15.48
CA ASN A 12 -4.12 -16.70 -15.32
C ASN A 12 -5.06 -15.77 -14.54
N PRO A 13 -5.57 -14.69 -15.17
CA PRO A 13 -6.56 -13.84 -14.53
C PRO A 13 -7.83 -14.64 -14.25
N ALA A 14 -8.43 -14.47 -13.07
CA ALA A 14 -9.69 -15.11 -12.74
C ALA A 14 -10.81 -14.60 -13.66
N ASP A 15 -11.62 -15.52 -14.20
CA ASP A 15 -12.73 -15.19 -15.09
C ASP A 15 -13.74 -14.27 -14.37
N GLY A 16 -14.08 -13.14 -15.03
CA GLY A 16 -15.06 -12.17 -14.53
C GLY A 16 -14.47 -10.92 -13.86
N TYR A 17 -13.16 -10.85 -13.63
CA TYR A 17 -12.50 -9.64 -13.11
C TYR A 17 -11.67 -8.94 -14.18
N SER A 18 -11.82 -7.63 -14.29
CA SER A 18 -11.04 -6.80 -15.23
C SER A 18 -9.56 -6.69 -14.86
N THR A 19 -9.14 -7.27 -13.71
CA THR A 19 -7.77 -7.19 -13.20
C THR A 19 -7.28 -8.55 -12.72
N SER A 20 -6.08 -8.95 -13.16
CA SER A 20 -5.41 -10.21 -12.80
C SER A 20 -4.80 -10.15 -11.39
N ARG A 21 -5.60 -9.89 -10.35
CA ARG A 21 -5.12 -9.70 -8.98
C ARG A 21 -5.53 -10.81 -8.01
N TRP A 22 -6.65 -11.47 -8.30
CA TRP A 22 -7.31 -12.39 -7.37
C TRP A 22 -7.27 -13.81 -7.91
N ILE A 23 -7.07 -14.77 -7.00
CA ILE A 23 -7.29 -16.19 -7.26
C ILE A 23 -8.63 -16.54 -6.59
N ASP A 24 -9.58 -17.01 -7.37
CA ASP A 24 -10.84 -17.52 -6.84
C ASP A 24 -10.65 -18.99 -6.41
N LEU A 25 -10.85 -19.25 -5.11
CA LEU A 25 -10.79 -20.59 -4.54
C LEU A 25 -12.21 -21.15 -4.30
N GLY A 26 -13.24 -20.50 -4.84
CA GLY A 26 -14.63 -20.92 -4.79
C GLY A 26 -15.37 -20.51 -3.50
N PHE A 27 -14.74 -20.57 -2.35
CA PHE A 27 -15.31 -20.16 -1.05
C PHE A 27 -14.69 -18.86 -0.50
N PHE A 28 -13.54 -18.45 -0.98
CA PHE A 28 -12.96 -17.13 -0.74
C PHE A 28 -12.01 -16.71 -1.87
N GLN A 29 -11.82 -15.41 -2.00
CA GLN A 29 -10.90 -14.80 -2.95
C GLN A 29 -9.57 -14.55 -2.26
N PHE A 30 -8.49 -14.93 -2.91
CA PHE A 30 -7.15 -14.84 -2.40
C PHE A 30 -6.29 -13.90 -3.26
N GLN A 31 -5.69 -12.89 -2.65
CA GLN A 31 -4.77 -11.97 -3.32
C GLN A 31 -3.33 -12.28 -2.91
N PRO A 32 -2.49 -12.83 -3.81
CA PRO A 32 -1.12 -13.19 -3.48
C PRO A 32 -0.22 -12.03 -3.04
N SER A 33 -0.46 -10.83 -3.55
CA SER A 33 0.29 -9.62 -3.14
C SER A 33 0.16 -9.31 -1.65
N GLU A 34 -0.97 -9.68 -1.02
CA GLU A 34 -1.18 -9.53 0.42
C GLU A 34 -0.20 -10.37 1.26
N ILE A 35 0.09 -11.58 0.81
CA ILE A 35 1.09 -12.44 1.46
C ILE A 35 2.50 -11.96 1.15
N ILE A 36 2.76 -11.52 -0.08
CA ILE A 36 4.09 -11.09 -0.49
C ILE A 36 4.57 -9.88 0.30
N ARG A 37 3.70 -8.93 0.60
CA ARG A 37 4.05 -7.77 1.43
C ARG A 37 4.53 -8.15 2.85
N LEU A 38 4.14 -9.33 3.36
CA LEU A 38 4.59 -9.86 4.65
C LEU A 38 5.82 -10.77 4.51
N ILE A 39 5.82 -11.66 3.53
CA ILE A 39 6.90 -12.65 3.41
C ILE A 39 8.17 -12.04 2.80
N LEU A 40 8.06 -11.06 1.92
CA LEU A 40 9.21 -10.40 1.32
C LEU A 40 10.15 -9.80 2.38
N PRO A 41 9.71 -8.90 3.27
CA PRO A 41 10.61 -8.35 4.30
C PRO A 41 11.21 -9.42 5.19
N LEU A 42 10.45 -10.43 5.60
CA LEU A 42 10.95 -11.54 6.42
C LEU A 42 12.03 -12.34 5.69
N SER A 43 11.85 -12.60 4.40
CA SER A 43 12.84 -13.31 3.58
C SER A 43 14.13 -12.51 3.41
N LEU A 44 14.02 -11.19 3.24
CA LEU A 44 15.18 -10.30 3.12
C LEU A 44 15.95 -10.19 4.44
N ILE A 45 15.25 -10.07 5.57
CA ILE A 45 15.84 -10.09 6.90
C ILE A 45 16.55 -11.43 7.12
N ALA A 46 15.89 -12.54 6.84
CA ALA A 46 16.48 -13.87 7.00
C ALA A 46 17.74 -14.06 6.13
N TYR A 47 17.74 -13.52 4.92
CA TYR A 47 18.91 -13.55 4.04
C TYR A 47 20.08 -12.73 4.59
N LEU A 48 19.81 -11.49 5.04
CA LEU A 48 20.83 -10.59 5.58
C LEU A 48 21.36 -11.09 6.93
N TYR A 49 20.50 -11.63 7.79
CA TYR A 49 20.87 -12.15 9.11
C TYR A 49 21.71 -13.43 9.07
N ARG A 50 21.54 -14.28 8.05
CA ARG A 50 22.31 -15.53 7.91
C ARG A 50 23.78 -15.32 7.56
N LYS A 51 24.19 -14.08 7.30
CA LYS A 51 25.59 -13.78 6.98
C LYS A 51 26.35 -13.42 8.25
N ASP A 52 27.44 -14.15 8.51
CA ASP A 52 28.34 -13.89 9.63
C ASP A 52 29.18 -12.61 9.46
N SER A 53 29.09 -11.97 8.32
CA SER A 53 29.82 -10.74 7.98
C SER A 53 28.88 -9.61 7.62
N ALA A 54 29.34 -8.35 7.79
CA ALA A 54 28.60 -7.18 7.36
C ALA A 54 28.19 -7.30 5.88
N PRO A 55 26.96 -6.88 5.52
CA PRO A 55 26.45 -6.98 4.16
C PRO A 55 27.34 -6.23 3.16
N LYS A 56 27.66 -6.87 2.04
CA LYS A 56 28.47 -6.31 0.95
C LYS A 56 27.57 -5.55 -0.04
N LEU A 57 28.15 -4.77 -0.94
CA LEU A 57 27.43 -4.09 -2.02
C LEU A 57 26.58 -5.06 -2.87
N THR A 58 27.09 -6.26 -3.09
CA THR A 58 26.35 -7.32 -3.81
C THR A 58 25.07 -7.74 -3.07
N ASP A 59 25.09 -7.76 -1.75
CA ASP A 59 23.92 -8.14 -0.94
C ASP A 59 22.84 -7.08 -1.01
N TRP A 60 23.26 -5.81 -0.92
CA TRP A 60 22.35 -4.66 -1.11
C TRP A 60 21.73 -4.67 -2.50
N PHE A 61 22.52 -4.96 -3.53
CA PHE A 61 22.04 -5.06 -4.90
C PHE A 61 20.98 -6.16 -5.05
N PHE A 62 21.27 -7.39 -4.60
CA PHE A 62 20.34 -8.51 -4.76
C PHE A 62 19.06 -8.36 -3.93
N THR A 63 19.16 -7.85 -2.71
CA THR A 63 17.96 -7.60 -1.88
C THR A 63 17.07 -6.50 -2.46
N THR A 64 17.67 -5.42 -2.94
CA THR A 64 16.92 -4.33 -3.61
C THR A 64 16.31 -4.81 -4.92
N LEU A 65 17.06 -5.57 -5.71
CA LEU A 65 16.57 -6.14 -6.96
C LEU A 65 15.37 -7.08 -6.72
N ALA A 66 15.42 -7.91 -5.66
CA ALA A 66 14.30 -8.77 -5.29
C ALA A 66 13.05 -7.95 -4.91
N ALA A 67 13.21 -6.87 -4.13
CA ALA A 67 12.10 -5.97 -3.78
C ALA A 67 11.51 -5.28 -5.03
N LEU A 68 12.37 -4.81 -5.92
CA LEU A 68 11.96 -4.18 -7.19
C LEU A 68 11.21 -5.15 -8.11
N ILE A 69 11.70 -6.40 -8.25
CA ILE A 69 11.03 -7.41 -9.08
C ILE A 69 9.64 -7.74 -8.53
N CYS A 70 9.52 -7.97 -7.21
CA CYS A 70 8.21 -8.23 -6.59
C CYS A 70 7.25 -7.06 -6.78
N SER A 71 7.70 -5.83 -6.53
CA SER A 71 6.91 -4.61 -6.73
C SER A 71 6.50 -4.43 -8.20
N TYR A 72 7.42 -4.64 -9.14
CA TYR A 72 7.15 -4.53 -10.56
C TYR A 72 6.10 -5.54 -11.03
N LEU A 73 6.16 -6.79 -10.58
CA LEU A 73 5.15 -7.81 -10.91
C LEU A 73 3.75 -7.42 -10.41
N VAL A 74 3.66 -6.82 -9.22
CA VAL A 74 2.38 -6.29 -8.68
C VAL A 74 1.92 -5.06 -9.47
N PHE A 75 2.85 -4.19 -9.89
CA PHE A 75 2.54 -3.05 -10.75
C PHE A 75 1.95 -3.49 -12.10
N MET A 76 2.46 -4.59 -12.69
CA MET A 76 1.92 -5.17 -13.93
C MET A 76 0.50 -5.75 -13.76
N GLN A 77 0.03 -5.97 -12.52
CA GLN A 77 -1.35 -6.34 -12.17
C GLN A 77 -2.28 -5.13 -12.02
N PRO A 78 -2.07 -4.01 -12.69
CA PRO A 78 -2.50 -2.61 -12.52
C PRO A 78 -2.79 -2.18 -11.08
N ASP A 79 -1.95 -2.62 -10.10
CA ASP A 79 -2.11 -2.27 -8.69
C ASP A 79 -0.96 -1.40 -8.17
N LEU A 80 -1.04 -0.10 -8.46
CA LEU A 80 -0.03 0.87 -8.06
C LEU A 80 0.10 0.96 -6.53
N GLY A 81 -1.02 0.95 -5.80
CA GLY A 81 -1.02 1.10 -4.34
C GLY A 81 -0.29 -0.05 -3.66
N THR A 82 -0.69 -1.27 -3.94
CA THR A 82 -0.05 -2.47 -3.38
C THR A 82 1.39 -2.62 -3.85
N SER A 83 1.72 -2.24 -5.09
CA SER A 83 3.10 -2.22 -5.60
C SER A 83 4.02 -1.32 -4.76
N ILE A 84 3.57 -0.11 -4.39
CA ILE A 84 4.33 0.80 -3.53
C ILE A 84 4.49 0.22 -2.12
N ILE A 85 3.43 -0.40 -1.57
CA ILE A 85 3.49 -1.04 -0.25
C ILE A 85 4.47 -2.20 -0.26
N VAL A 86 4.47 -3.06 -1.28
CA VAL A 86 5.43 -4.17 -1.42
C VAL A 86 6.85 -3.64 -1.53
N LEU A 87 7.09 -2.59 -2.32
CA LEU A 87 8.40 -1.97 -2.46
C LEU A 87 8.90 -1.43 -1.11
N THR A 88 8.09 -0.63 -0.43
CA THR A 88 8.47 -0.01 0.84
C THR A 88 8.68 -1.06 1.92
N SER A 89 7.83 -2.08 2.01
CA SER A 89 8.00 -3.20 2.96
C SER A 89 9.31 -3.95 2.74
N GLY A 90 9.76 -4.10 1.49
CA GLY A 90 11.05 -4.70 1.16
C GLY A 90 12.26 -3.79 1.44
N LEU A 91 12.12 -2.47 1.25
CA LEU A 91 13.22 -1.52 1.46
C LEU A 91 13.47 -1.20 2.94
N ILE A 92 12.44 -1.22 3.80
CA ILE A 92 12.59 -0.95 5.23
C ILE A 92 13.61 -1.88 5.91
N PRO A 93 13.55 -3.23 5.78
CA PRO A 93 14.55 -4.12 6.33
C PRO A 93 15.97 -3.86 5.82
N ILE A 94 16.10 -3.52 4.55
CA ILE A 94 17.38 -3.21 3.92
C ILE A 94 17.99 -1.95 4.57
N TYR A 95 17.18 -0.93 4.78
CA TYR A 95 17.56 0.29 5.48
C TYR A 95 17.98 0.00 6.94
N LEU A 96 17.16 -0.75 7.68
CA LEU A 96 17.42 -1.10 9.08
C LEU A 96 18.66 -1.99 9.26
N ALA A 97 19.01 -2.78 8.26
CA ALA A 97 20.24 -3.58 8.24
C ALA A 97 21.53 -2.74 8.04
N GLY A 98 21.41 -1.40 7.99
CA GLY A 98 22.54 -0.49 7.92
C GLY A 98 22.98 -0.12 6.51
N LEU A 99 22.04 0.04 5.58
CA LEU A 99 22.34 0.52 4.23
C LEU A 99 23.07 1.88 4.27
N PRO A 100 24.25 2.00 3.63
CA PRO A 100 25.00 3.26 3.62
C PRO A 100 24.19 4.42 3.02
N TYR A 101 24.22 5.59 3.64
CA TYR A 101 23.46 6.77 3.20
C TYR A 101 23.76 7.18 1.75
N ARG A 102 24.96 6.87 1.26
CA ARG A 102 25.36 7.12 -0.14
C ARG A 102 24.52 6.30 -1.13
N ILE A 103 24.19 5.06 -0.78
CA ILE A 103 23.34 4.20 -1.59
C ILE A 103 21.89 4.66 -1.52
N ILE A 104 21.43 5.11 -0.35
CA ILE A 104 20.09 5.71 -0.19
C ILE A 104 19.98 6.95 -1.10
N ALA A 105 20.97 7.83 -1.07
CA ALA A 105 20.99 9.02 -1.93
C ALA A 105 21.00 8.64 -3.43
N ALA A 106 21.73 7.58 -3.81
CA ALA A 106 21.75 7.09 -5.18
C ALA A 106 20.36 6.53 -5.59
N TYR A 107 19.67 5.79 -4.71
CA TYR A 107 18.32 5.31 -4.98
C TYR A 107 17.31 6.45 -5.12
N LEU A 108 17.35 7.44 -4.23
CA LEU A 108 16.49 8.63 -4.33
C LEU A 108 16.76 9.41 -5.61
N GLY A 109 18.03 9.58 -5.99
CA GLY A 109 18.41 10.20 -7.25
C GLY A 109 17.86 9.43 -8.47
N LEU A 110 17.97 8.09 -8.45
CA LEU A 110 17.46 7.25 -9.53
C LEU A 110 15.92 7.33 -9.63
N VAL A 111 15.21 7.33 -8.49
CA VAL A 111 13.75 7.51 -8.44
C VAL A 111 13.36 8.88 -9.00
N ALA A 112 14.07 9.96 -8.60
CA ALA A 112 13.82 11.29 -9.11
C ALA A 112 14.07 11.40 -10.63
N MET A 113 15.11 10.74 -11.14
CA MET A 113 15.38 10.69 -12.60
C MET A 113 14.37 9.84 -13.37
N ALA A 114 13.87 8.75 -12.77
CA ALA A 114 12.89 7.86 -13.39
C ALA A 114 11.47 8.42 -13.32
N SER A 115 11.17 9.33 -12.37
CA SER A 115 9.81 9.81 -12.12
C SER A 115 9.10 10.42 -13.33
N PRO A 116 9.73 11.21 -14.23
CA PRO A 116 9.06 11.73 -15.42
C PRO A 116 8.67 10.60 -16.39
N TYR A 117 9.53 9.59 -16.54
CA TYR A 117 9.27 8.44 -17.38
C TYR A 117 8.13 7.58 -16.83
N VAL A 118 8.15 7.30 -15.52
CA VAL A 118 7.07 6.58 -14.86
C VAL A 118 5.76 7.34 -15.01
N TRP A 119 5.75 8.65 -14.77
CA TRP A 119 4.56 9.50 -14.92
C TRP A 119 3.96 9.45 -16.31
N SER A 120 4.78 9.48 -17.35
CA SER A 120 4.29 9.43 -18.75
C SER A 120 3.61 8.09 -19.08
N ASN A 121 4.04 6.99 -18.44
CA ASN A 121 3.53 5.63 -18.68
C ASN A 121 2.41 5.20 -17.71
N LEU A 122 2.05 6.02 -16.73
CA LEU A 122 0.92 5.74 -15.84
C LEU A 122 -0.39 5.79 -16.62
N LEU A 123 -1.31 4.90 -16.26
CA LEU A 123 -2.69 4.91 -16.76
C LEU A 123 -3.45 6.14 -16.22
N ASP A 124 -4.43 6.62 -16.98
CA ASP A 124 -5.14 7.86 -16.61
C ASP A 124 -5.77 7.80 -15.22
N TYR A 125 -6.38 6.67 -14.84
CA TYR A 125 -6.94 6.50 -13.50
C TYR A 125 -5.87 6.54 -12.40
N GLN A 126 -4.63 6.12 -12.67
CA GLN A 126 -3.51 6.18 -11.72
C GLN A 126 -3.02 7.62 -11.55
N LYS A 127 -2.91 8.37 -12.67
CA LYS A 127 -2.61 9.80 -12.64
C LYS A 127 -3.67 10.56 -11.86
N GLN A 128 -4.94 10.27 -12.15
CA GLN A 128 -6.07 10.89 -11.43
C GLN A 128 -5.96 10.67 -9.92
N ARG A 129 -5.67 9.45 -9.46
CA ARG A 129 -5.50 9.16 -8.02
C ARG A 129 -4.37 9.97 -7.38
N VAL A 130 -3.23 10.12 -8.07
CA VAL A 130 -2.11 10.93 -7.56
C VAL A 130 -2.48 12.40 -7.53
N LEU A 131 -3.14 12.93 -8.55
CA LEU A 131 -3.60 14.32 -8.60
C LEU A 131 -4.64 14.60 -7.52
N THR A 132 -5.62 13.73 -7.34
CA THR A 132 -6.65 13.87 -6.29
C THR A 132 -6.06 13.78 -4.88
N LEU A 133 -4.96 13.04 -4.69
CA LEU A 133 -4.24 13.02 -3.40
C LEU A 133 -3.61 14.38 -3.09
N LEU A 134 -3.10 15.08 -4.12
CA LEU A 134 -2.47 16.40 -3.97
C LEU A 134 -3.51 17.52 -3.90
N ASP A 135 -4.60 17.40 -4.67
CA ASP A 135 -5.72 18.34 -4.67
C ASP A 135 -7.07 17.58 -4.74
N PRO A 136 -7.67 17.28 -3.58
CA PRO A 136 -8.97 16.60 -3.53
C PRO A 136 -10.10 17.36 -4.23
N ASN A 137 -9.97 18.68 -4.39
CA ASN A 137 -11.00 19.51 -5.05
C ASN A 137 -10.96 19.37 -6.58
N ALA A 138 -9.92 18.79 -7.15
CA ALA A 138 -9.83 18.55 -8.59
C ALA A 138 -10.84 17.51 -9.10
N ASP A 139 -11.35 16.63 -8.21
CA ASP A 139 -12.36 15.62 -8.54
C ASP A 139 -13.45 15.55 -7.45
N PRO A 140 -14.34 16.56 -7.37
CA PRO A 140 -15.29 16.69 -6.28
C PRO A 140 -16.45 15.67 -6.32
N LEU A 141 -16.61 14.90 -7.41
CA LEU A 141 -17.67 13.90 -7.57
C LEU A 141 -17.14 12.45 -7.61
N GLY A 142 -15.84 12.26 -7.70
CA GLY A 142 -15.19 10.95 -7.75
C GLY A 142 -14.38 10.63 -6.49
N THR A 143 -13.10 10.31 -6.67
CA THR A 143 -12.21 9.97 -5.55
C THR A 143 -12.03 11.10 -4.54
N GLY A 144 -12.10 12.37 -4.97
CA GLY A 144 -12.06 13.53 -4.08
C GLY A 144 -13.26 13.60 -3.13
N TRP A 145 -14.44 13.17 -3.58
CA TRP A 145 -15.63 13.05 -2.72
C TRP A 145 -15.37 12.13 -1.52
N ASN A 146 -14.78 10.96 -1.77
CA ASN A 146 -14.50 9.99 -0.73
C ASN A 146 -13.52 10.54 0.31
N ILE A 147 -12.49 11.27 -0.13
CA ILE A 147 -11.52 11.93 0.75
C ILE A 147 -12.23 13.02 1.59
N ALA A 148 -13.05 13.85 0.97
CA ALA A 148 -13.77 14.91 1.66
C ALA A 148 -14.77 14.36 2.70
N GLN A 149 -15.51 13.29 2.36
CA GLN A 149 -16.42 12.63 3.31
C GLN A 149 -15.65 11.95 4.45
N SER A 150 -14.50 11.35 4.15
CA SER A 150 -13.60 10.77 5.15
C SER A 150 -13.10 11.82 6.15
N GLN A 151 -12.65 12.97 5.66
CA GLN A 151 -12.23 14.09 6.51
C GLN A 151 -13.39 14.64 7.34
N THR A 152 -14.57 14.76 6.76
CA THR A 152 -15.80 15.18 7.44
C THR A 152 -16.18 14.20 8.55
N ALA A 153 -16.08 12.88 8.29
CA ALA A 153 -16.34 11.84 9.27
C ALA A 153 -15.42 11.98 10.48
N ILE A 154 -14.10 12.03 10.24
CA ILE A 154 -13.11 12.20 11.31
C ILE A 154 -13.34 13.49 12.10
N GLY A 155 -13.55 14.63 11.39
CA GLY A 155 -13.79 15.92 12.03
C GLY A 155 -15.07 15.96 12.86
N SER A 156 -16.11 15.26 12.43
CA SER A 156 -17.41 15.21 13.12
C SER A 156 -17.41 14.36 14.39
N GLY A 157 -16.41 13.47 14.55
CA GLY A 157 -16.28 12.62 15.73
C GLY A 157 -15.82 13.38 17.00
N GLY A 158 -15.12 14.51 16.86
CA GLY A 158 -14.64 15.29 17.99
C GLY A 158 -13.72 14.50 18.91
N LEU A 159 -13.78 14.75 20.23
CA LEU A 159 -12.90 14.09 21.21
C LEU A 159 -13.33 12.65 21.52
N PHE A 160 -14.63 12.40 21.73
CA PHE A 160 -15.14 11.11 22.23
C PHE A 160 -15.94 10.31 21.20
N GLY A 161 -16.10 10.83 19.99
CA GLY A 161 -16.90 10.21 18.94
C GLY A 161 -18.42 10.37 19.13
N LYS A 162 -19.16 9.95 18.11
CA LYS A 162 -20.62 9.92 18.11
C LYS A 162 -21.20 8.70 18.84
N GLY A 163 -20.35 7.71 19.15
CA GLY A 163 -20.70 6.42 19.72
C GLY A 163 -20.70 5.29 18.69
N TYR A 164 -20.52 4.07 19.17
CA TYR A 164 -20.47 2.88 18.35
C TYR A 164 -21.74 2.69 17.53
N LEU A 165 -21.62 2.42 16.23
CA LEU A 165 -22.70 2.32 15.24
C LEU A 165 -23.58 3.57 15.11
N LYS A 166 -23.13 4.73 15.58
CA LYS A 166 -23.84 6.02 15.43
C LYS A 166 -23.16 6.97 14.43
N GLY A 167 -22.18 6.49 13.69
CA GLY A 167 -21.54 7.25 12.62
C GLY A 167 -22.52 7.56 11.50
N THR A 168 -22.73 8.85 11.19
CA THR A 168 -23.66 9.24 10.13
C THR A 168 -23.07 9.05 8.74
N GLN A 169 -21.76 9.28 8.57
CA GLN A 169 -21.09 9.15 7.27
C GLN A 169 -20.92 7.67 6.86
N SER A 170 -20.61 6.82 7.83
CA SER A 170 -20.46 5.38 7.60
C SER A 170 -21.80 4.66 7.44
N GLN A 171 -22.80 4.96 8.28
CA GLN A 171 -24.11 4.28 8.26
C GLN A 171 -24.99 4.68 7.06
N LEU A 172 -24.87 5.90 6.57
CA LEU A 172 -25.64 6.39 5.42
C LEU A 172 -24.97 6.07 4.08
N ASN A 173 -23.90 5.25 4.07
CA ASN A 173 -23.16 4.86 2.86
C ASN A 173 -22.58 6.05 2.06
N PHE A 174 -22.29 7.18 2.72
CA PHE A 174 -21.59 8.28 2.07
C PHE A 174 -20.10 7.97 1.80
N ILE A 175 -19.54 6.99 2.53
CA ILE A 175 -18.18 6.50 2.36
C ILE A 175 -18.27 5.09 1.78
N PRO A 176 -17.99 4.90 0.48
CA PRO A 176 -17.87 3.56 -0.09
C PRO A 176 -16.69 2.82 0.57
N GLU A 177 -16.76 1.49 0.63
CA GLU A 177 -15.70 0.64 1.22
C GLU A 177 -15.31 1.07 2.66
N SER A 178 -16.32 1.47 3.47
CA SER A 178 -16.12 1.92 4.85
C SER A 178 -15.51 0.85 5.75
N HIS A 179 -15.67 -0.45 5.40
CA HIS A 179 -15.17 -1.59 6.16
C HIS A 179 -13.72 -1.97 5.83
N SER A 180 -13.14 -1.43 4.75
CA SER A 180 -11.78 -1.72 4.28
C SER A 180 -10.93 -0.46 4.20
N ASP A 181 -11.08 0.30 3.14
CA ASP A 181 -10.20 1.41 2.79
C ASP A 181 -10.36 2.61 3.72
N PHE A 182 -11.56 2.83 4.25
CA PHE A 182 -11.88 3.97 5.10
C PHE A 182 -12.21 3.62 6.56
N ILE A 183 -11.77 2.44 7.04
CA ILE A 183 -12.01 2.00 8.43
C ILE A 183 -11.49 3.02 9.47
N PHE A 184 -10.40 3.70 9.18
CA PHE A 184 -9.84 4.75 10.04
C PHE A 184 -10.83 5.91 10.22
N SER A 185 -11.55 6.29 9.17
CA SER A 185 -12.56 7.36 9.23
C SER A 185 -13.76 6.96 10.05
N VAL A 186 -14.16 5.68 9.98
CA VAL A 186 -15.24 5.13 10.82
C VAL A 186 -14.83 5.16 12.31
N ILE A 187 -13.60 4.73 12.62
CA ILE A 187 -13.06 4.78 13.99
C ILE A 187 -13.02 6.24 14.49
N GLY A 188 -12.59 7.17 13.63
CA GLY A 188 -12.55 8.59 13.98
C GLY A 188 -13.93 9.19 14.22
N GLU A 189 -14.94 8.79 13.45
CA GLU A 189 -16.32 9.25 13.63
C GLU A 189 -16.97 8.68 14.89
N GLU A 190 -16.84 7.36 15.11
CA GLU A 190 -17.54 6.66 16.18
C GLU A 190 -16.88 6.80 17.55
N PHE A 191 -15.54 6.79 17.60
CA PHE A 191 -14.76 6.82 18.85
C PHE A 191 -13.97 8.12 19.04
N GLY A 192 -13.97 9.01 18.05
CA GLY A 192 -13.31 10.31 18.12
C GLY A 192 -11.78 10.21 18.23
N LEU A 193 -11.19 11.30 18.72
CA LEU A 193 -9.74 11.40 18.93
C LEU A 193 -9.22 10.33 19.91
N VAL A 194 -10.00 9.98 20.92
CA VAL A 194 -9.64 8.93 21.89
C VAL A 194 -9.50 7.58 21.21
N GLY A 195 -10.44 7.21 20.33
CA GLY A 195 -10.34 5.96 19.54
C GLY A 195 -9.12 5.93 18.63
N ILE A 196 -8.84 7.05 17.96
CA ILE A 196 -7.64 7.22 17.14
C ILE A 196 -6.37 7.08 17.97
N ALA A 197 -6.31 7.72 19.16
CA ALA A 197 -5.16 7.61 20.05
C ALA A 197 -4.94 6.17 20.54
N CYS A 198 -6.01 5.45 20.92
CA CYS A 198 -5.94 4.04 21.29
C CYS A 198 -5.40 3.20 20.13
N LEU A 199 -5.85 3.46 18.89
CA LEU A 199 -5.35 2.77 17.72
C LEU A 199 -3.84 2.98 17.54
N PHE A 200 -3.35 4.22 17.68
CA PHE A 200 -1.92 4.50 17.59
C PHE A 200 -1.11 3.83 18.70
N VAL A 201 -1.65 3.73 19.92
CA VAL A 201 -0.97 3.00 21.02
C VAL A 201 -0.87 1.50 20.71
N VAL A 202 -1.86 0.91 20.04
CA VAL A 202 -1.83 -0.51 19.65
C VAL A 202 -0.80 -0.78 18.54
N TYR A 203 -0.59 0.18 17.64
CA TYR A 203 0.34 0.03 16.51
C TYR A 203 1.76 0.54 16.78
N GLY A 204 1.97 1.41 17.77
CA GLY A 204 3.25 2.02 18.11
C GLY A 204 3.92 1.39 19.29
#